data_48b5cfb1c93e65d99d632fffb7717d7b
#
_entry.id   48b5cfb1c93e65d99d632fffb7717d7b
#
_cell.length_a   1.000
_cell.length_b   1.000
_cell.length_c   1.000
_cell.angle_alpha   90.00
_cell.angle_beta   90.00
_cell.angle_gamma   90.00
#
_symmetry.space_group_name_H-M   'P 1'
#
loop_
_entity.id
_entity.type
_entity.pdbx_description
1 polymer ?
#
loop_
_entity_poly.entity_id
_entity_poly.type
_entity_poly.pdbx_seq_one_letter_code
_entity_poly.pdbx_strand_id
1 'polypeptide(L)'
;MARKRYTTEQIIGLLREAEVRLGQGQAIGTICRGFGISEQSYYRWRREYGGLKLDQAKRLKDLERENDRLKKAVSELTLDKLILKEALEGKY
;
A
#
# COMPACT_ATOMS: atom_id res chain seq x y z
N MET A 1 4.95 22.22 -0.64
CA MET A 1 4.71 21.40 0.57
C MET A 1 4.78 19.93 0.23
N ALA A 2 5.52 19.18 1.04
CA ALA A 2 5.55 17.74 0.88
C ALA A 2 4.16 17.17 1.20
N ARG A 3 3.59 16.38 0.28
CA ARG A 3 2.37 15.66 0.54
C ARG A 3 2.65 14.56 1.56
N LYS A 4 1.87 14.51 2.62
CA LYS A 4 1.94 13.39 3.56
C LYS A 4 1.55 12.12 2.83
N ARG A 5 2.40 11.10 2.91
CA ARG A 5 2.09 9.79 2.39
C ARG A 5 1.61 8.91 3.54
N TYR A 6 0.51 8.23 3.30
CA TYR A 6 -0.08 7.33 4.28
C TYR A 6 0.09 5.88 3.81
N THR A 7 0.46 5.01 4.75
CA THR A 7 0.46 3.57 4.49
C THR A 7 -0.98 3.04 4.46
N THR A 8 -1.19 1.88 3.87
CA THR A 8 -2.50 1.23 3.84
C THR A 8 -3.06 1.04 5.26
N GLU A 9 -2.20 0.64 6.20
CA GLU A 9 -2.59 0.48 7.60
C GLU A 9 -3.06 1.79 8.22
N GLN A 10 -2.34 2.88 7.94
CA GLN A 10 -2.70 4.21 8.43
C GLN A 10 -4.03 4.66 7.84
N ILE A 11 -4.25 4.44 6.55
CA ILE A 11 -5.50 4.78 5.87
C ILE A 11 -6.68 4.05 6.52
N ILE A 12 -6.54 2.75 6.75
CA ILE A 12 -7.60 1.95 7.38
C ILE A 12 -7.87 2.42 8.81
N GLY A 13 -6.82 2.74 9.55
CA GLY A 13 -6.95 3.32 10.90
C GLY A 13 -7.72 4.64 10.89
N LEU A 14 -7.41 5.53 9.94
CA LEU A 14 -8.11 6.80 9.77
C LEU A 14 -9.57 6.61 9.37
N LEU A 15 -9.86 5.65 8.49
CA LEU A 15 -11.23 5.34 8.08
C LEU A 15 -12.07 4.84 9.26
N ARG A 16 -11.50 4.00 10.12
CA ARG A 16 -12.17 3.52 11.32
C ARG A 16 -12.44 4.65 12.31
N GLU A 17 -11.44 5.50 12.55
CA GLU A 17 -11.59 6.65 13.42
C GLU A 17 -12.66 7.60 12.87
N ALA A 18 -12.70 7.80 11.57
CA ALA A 18 -13.72 8.62 10.93
C ALA A 18 -15.12 8.03 11.15
N GLU A 19 -15.29 6.72 11.05
CA GLU A 19 -16.57 6.07 11.31
C GLU A 19 -17.03 6.30 12.75
N VAL A 20 -16.13 6.18 13.71
CA VAL A 20 -16.44 6.43 15.13
C VAL A 20 -16.89 7.87 15.33
N ARG A 21 -16.17 8.83 14.78
CA ARG A 21 -16.50 10.26 14.91
C ARG A 21 -17.79 10.63 14.19
N LEU A 22 -18.07 10.04 13.03
CA LEU A 22 -19.36 10.20 12.35
C LEU A 22 -20.51 9.67 13.20
N GLY A 23 -20.31 8.52 13.86
CA GLY A 23 -21.27 7.97 14.80
C GLY A 23 -21.49 8.85 16.02
N GLN A 24 -20.53 9.69 16.37
CA GLN A 24 -20.64 10.67 17.46
C GLN A 24 -21.29 11.99 17.02
N GLY A 25 -21.67 12.08 15.75
CA GLY A 25 -22.35 13.26 15.20
C GLY A 25 -21.43 14.34 14.62
N GLN A 26 -20.13 14.07 14.48
CA GLN A 26 -19.21 15.02 13.83
C GLN A 26 -19.41 15.04 12.32
N ALA A 27 -19.25 16.23 11.72
CA ALA A 27 -19.31 16.38 10.29
C ALA A 27 -18.05 15.87 9.62
N ILE A 28 -18.19 15.30 8.41
CA ILE A 28 -17.05 14.74 7.68
C ILE A 28 -15.97 15.80 7.37
N GLY A 29 -16.35 17.02 7.08
CA GLY A 29 -15.40 18.11 6.84
C GLY A 29 -14.53 18.41 8.06
N THR A 30 -15.12 18.38 9.25
CA THR A 30 -14.39 18.57 10.51
C THR A 30 -13.43 17.41 10.77
N ILE A 31 -13.87 16.19 10.52
CA ILE A 31 -13.05 14.98 10.70
C ILE A 31 -11.83 15.02 9.77
N CYS A 32 -12.04 15.28 8.50
CA CYS A 32 -10.97 15.37 7.51
C CYS A 32 -9.97 16.47 7.84
N ARG A 33 -10.46 17.60 8.32
CA ARG A 33 -9.62 18.71 8.75
C ARG A 33 -8.75 18.31 9.93
N GLY A 34 -9.32 17.59 10.88
CA GLY A 34 -8.57 17.06 12.03
C GLY A 34 -7.47 16.06 11.62
N PHE A 35 -7.68 15.32 10.57
CA PHE A 35 -6.68 14.38 10.03
C PHE A 35 -5.68 15.03 9.08
N GLY A 36 -5.94 16.24 8.63
CA GLY A 36 -5.11 16.92 7.65
C GLY A 36 -5.24 16.37 6.24
N ILE A 37 -6.39 15.85 5.89
CA ILE A 37 -6.69 15.30 4.56
C ILE A 37 -7.87 16.03 3.93
N SER A 38 -8.00 15.93 2.60
CA SER A 38 -9.16 16.46 1.88
C SER A 38 -10.32 15.46 1.95
N GLU A 39 -11.55 15.97 1.79
CA GLU A 39 -12.73 15.10 1.69
C GLU A 39 -12.64 14.17 0.48
N GLN A 40 -12.05 14.63 -0.63
CA GLN A 40 -11.82 13.81 -1.81
C GLN A 40 -10.92 12.61 -1.51
N SER A 41 -9.84 12.84 -0.77
CA SER A 41 -8.94 11.77 -0.33
C SER A 41 -9.67 10.77 0.57
N TYR A 42 -10.48 11.27 1.50
CA TYR A 42 -11.28 10.42 2.39
C TYR A 42 -12.22 9.51 1.59
N TYR A 43 -12.99 10.05 0.65
CA TYR A 43 -13.94 9.27 -0.13
C TYR A 43 -13.24 8.28 -1.06
N ARG A 44 -12.10 8.66 -1.63
CA ARG A 44 -11.28 7.74 -2.43
C ARG A 44 -10.80 6.56 -1.60
N TRP A 45 -10.26 6.83 -0.41
CA TRP A 45 -9.78 5.79 0.49
C TRP A 45 -10.91 4.88 0.95
N ARG A 46 -12.08 5.45 1.23
CA ARG A 46 -13.26 4.68 1.61
C ARG A 46 -13.65 3.68 0.52
N ARG A 47 -13.59 4.08 -0.74
CA ARG A 47 -13.88 3.18 -1.86
C ARG A 47 -12.82 2.10 -2.02
N GLU A 48 -11.55 2.46 -1.87
CA GLU A 48 -10.43 1.55 -2.10
C GLU A 48 -10.19 0.60 -0.93
N TYR A 49 -10.36 1.07 0.30
CA TYR A 49 -9.95 0.34 1.50
C TYR A 49 -11.04 0.14 2.53
N GLY A 50 -12.22 0.69 2.33
CA GLY A 50 -13.28 0.71 3.35
C GLY A 50 -13.78 -0.65 3.81
N GLY A 51 -13.61 -1.69 3.01
CA GLY A 51 -13.98 -3.06 3.37
C GLY A 51 -12.88 -3.87 4.02
N LEU A 52 -11.66 -3.31 4.17
CA LEU A 52 -10.51 -4.02 4.69
C LEU A 52 -10.39 -3.84 6.20
N LYS A 53 -10.07 -4.92 6.89
CA LYS A 53 -9.68 -4.90 8.29
C LYS A 53 -8.17 -4.67 8.40
N LEU A 54 -7.71 -4.22 9.57
CA LEU A 54 -6.30 -3.90 9.78
C LEU A 54 -5.38 -5.09 9.54
N ASP A 55 -5.78 -6.27 9.96
CA ASP A 55 -5.04 -7.51 9.74
C ASP A 55 -4.96 -7.88 8.26
N GLN A 56 -6.04 -7.62 7.48
CA GLN A 56 -6.05 -7.82 6.04
C GLN A 56 -5.09 -6.84 5.33
N ALA A 57 -5.03 -5.60 5.81
CA ALA A 57 -4.09 -4.61 5.28
C ALA A 57 -2.64 -5.03 5.52
N LYS A 58 -2.33 -5.54 6.70
CA LYS A 58 -0.99 -6.07 7.01
C LYS A 58 -0.64 -7.24 6.10
N ARG A 59 -1.57 -8.15 5.92
CA ARG A 59 -1.38 -9.30 5.05
C ARG A 59 -1.14 -8.89 3.60
N LEU A 60 -1.89 -7.92 3.11
CA LEU A 60 -1.68 -7.38 1.76
C LEU A 60 -0.29 -6.81 1.60
N LYS A 61 0.16 -6.02 2.58
CA LYS A 61 1.49 -5.43 2.59
C LYS A 61 2.59 -6.50 2.60
N ASP A 62 2.42 -7.54 3.39
CA ASP A 62 3.37 -8.66 3.45
C ASP A 62 3.41 -9.41 2.13
N LEU A 63 2.25 -9.62 1.49
CA LEU A 63 2.17 -10.25 0.18
C LEU A 63 2.83 -9.41 -0.92
N GLU A 64 2.68 -8.10 -0.87
CA GLU A 64 3.33 -7.19 -1.80
C GLU A 64 4.86 -7.28 -1.66
N ARG A 65 5.38 -7.28 -0.44
CA ARG A 65 6.80 -7.44 -0.17
C ARG A 65 7.33 -8.78 -0.68
N GLU A 66 6.60 -9.85 -0.42
CA GLU A 66 6.96 -11.18 -0.88
C GLU A 66 6.98 -11.26 -2.40
N ASN A 67 5.99 -10.65 -3.05
CA ASN A 67 5.91 -10.58 -4.51
C ASN A 67 7.13 -9.84 -5.09
N ASP A 68 7.49 -8.69 -4.52
CA ASP A 68 8.66 -7.91 -4.97
C ASP A 68 9.95 -8.70 -4.78
N ARG A 69 10.10 -9.40 -3.65
CA ARG A 69 11.25 -10.25 -3.38
C ARG A 69 11.36 -11.39 -4.38
N LEU A 70 10.24 -12.05 -4.70
CA LEU A 70 10.19 -13.14 -5.67
C LEU A 70 10.51 -12.65 -7.08
N LYS A 71 10.00 -11.50 -7.48
CA LYS A 71 10.31 -10.90 -8.78
C LYS A 71 11.81 -10.61 -8.90
N LYS A 72 12.41 -10.08 -7.85
CA LYS A 72 13.83 -9.80 -7.81
C LYS A 72 14.64 -11.09 -7.94
N ALA A 73 14.29 -12.12 -7.19
CA ALA A 73 14.96 -13.42 -7.23
C ALA A 73 14.88 -14.05 -8.63
N VAL A 74 13.70 -13.99 -9.26
CA VAL A 74 13.51 -14.48 -10.64
C VAL A 74 14.39 -13.72 -11.62
N SER A 75 14.47 -12.40 -11.50
CA SER A 75 15.32 -11.57 -12.35
C SER A 75 16.78 -11.92 -12.21
N GLU A 76 17.27 -12.13 -10.99
CA GLU A 76 18.65 -12.53 -10.71
C GLU A 76 18.97 -13.91 -11.31
N LEU A 77 18.07 -14.88 -11.14
CA LEU A 77 18.24 -16.22 -11.71
C LEU A 77 18.24 -16.20 -13.24
N THR A 78 17.40 -15.38 -13.84
CA THR A 78 17.36 -15.21 -15.29
C THR A 78 18.66 -14.63 -15.82
N LEU A 79 19.21 -13.63 -15.14
CA LEU A 79 20.49 -13.03 -15.49
C LEU A 79 21.64 -14.04 -15.37
N ASP A 80 21.70 -14.79 -14.27
CA ASP A 80 22.70 -15.83 -14.06
C ASP A 80 22.63 -16.90 -15.15
N LYS A 81 21.43 -17.30 -15.54
CA LYS A 81 21.23 -18.25 -16.63
C LYS A 81 21.77 -17.73 -17.96
N LEU A 82 21.54 -16.47 -18.27
CA LEU A 82 22.04 -15.84 -19.49
C LEU A 82 23.56 -15.76 -19.49
N ILE A 83 24.16 -15.38 -18.36
CA ILE A 83 25.62 -15.29 -18.22
C ILE A 83 26.25 -16.68 -18.42
N LEU A 84 25.67 -17.68 -17.80
CA LEU A 84 26.15 -19.06 -17.92
C LEU A 84 26.05 -19.57 -19.36
N LYS A 85 24.96 -19.28 -20.02
CA LYS A 85 24.74 -19.65 -21.42
C LYS A 85 25.78 -19.00 -22.32
N GLU A 86 26.05 -17.70 -22.15
CA GLU A 86 27.08 -16.98 -22.90
C GLU A 86 28.49 -17.58 -22.66
N ALA A 87 28.80 -17.94 -21.44
CA ALA A 87 30.07 -18.57 -21.10
C ALA A 87 30.21 -19.93 -21.80
N LEU A 88 29.14 -20.74 -21.85
CA LEU A 88 29.15 -22.03 -22.53
C LEU A 88 29.27 -21.92 -24.04
N GLU A 89 28.74 -20.84 -24.61
CA GLU A 89 28.86 -20.54 -26.04
C GLU A 89 30.18 -19.87 -26.42
N GLY A 90 31.03 -19.55 -25.44
CA GLY A 90 32.30 -18.89 -25.68
C GLY A 90 32.19 -17.42 -26.07
N LYS A 91 31.07 -16.79 -25.80
CA LYS A 91 30.84 -15.36 -26.10
C LYS A 91 31.13 -14.51 -24.87
N TYR A 92 32.25 -13.87 -24.88
CA TYR A 92 32.64 -12.93 -23.81
C TYR A 92 32.83 -11.53 -24.35
#